data_53ab9aed819d56f79aba371daf6b38a7
#
_entry.id   53ab9aed819d56f79aba371daf6b38a7
#
_cell.length_a   1.000
_cell.length_b   1.000
_cell.length_c   1.000
_cell.angle_alpha   90.00
_cell.angle_beta   90.00
_cell.angle_gamma   90.00
#
_symmetry.space_group_name_H-M   'P 1'
#
loop_
_entity.id
_entity.type
_entity.pdbx_description
1 polymer ?
#
loop_
_entity_poly.entity_id
_entity_poly.type
_entity_poly.pdbx_seq_one_letter_code
_entity_poly.pdbx_strand_id
1 'polypeptide(L)'
;TKKRTQIHRIMEQLLEEQKDPGRFTVSYRKALLNLLAAVIVRADLPPVRQEKRSRINEIISYIHSHYYEDLKLECLAQQFYISPWYLCREFKRYTNSTLVNYINVTRIMNAQRSFMETDKNVTQISQEVGFSSLTHFNRVFKAVTGTTPSEYKRQFRTYKAKTADSR
;
A
#
# COMPACT_ATOMS: atom_id res chain seq x y z
N THR A 1 -15.36 -17.98 -22.55
CA THR A 1 -14.29 -17.31 -23.30
C THR A 1 -12.93 -17.80 -22.80
N LYS A 2 -11.94 -18.01 -23.72
CA LYS A 2 -10.59 -18.55 -23.42
C LYS A 2 -9.90 -17.91 -22.20
N LYS A 3 -10.09 -16.60 -21.99
CA LYS A 3 -9.52 -15.84 -20.85
C LYS A 3 -10.10 -16.30 -19.49
N ARG A 4 -11.40 -16.55 -19.44
CA ARG A 4 -12.07 -16.98 -18.19
C ARG A 4 -11.58 -18.37 -17.77
N THR A 5 -11.39 -19.25 -18.74
CA THR A 5 -10.84 -20.60 -18.52
C THR A 5 -9.38 -20.54 -18.04
N GLN A 6 -8.58 -19.61 -18.56
CA GLN A 6 -7.19 -19.43 -18.15
C GLN A 6 -7.07 -18.92 -16.71
N ILE A 7 -7.88 -17.92 -16.34
CA ILE A 7 -7.94 -17.41 -14.96
C ILE A 7 -8.35 -18.53 -14.00
N HIS A 8 -9.38 -19.29 -14.35
CA HIS A 8 -9.86 -20.39 -13.52
C HIS A 8 -8.77 -21.45 -13.29
N ARG A 9 -8.06 -21.85 -14.34
CA ARG A 9 -6.95 -22.80 -14.24
C ARG A 9 -5.82 -22.31 -13.32
N ILE A 10 -5.44 -21.03 -13.41
CA ILE A 10 -4.38 -20.44 -12.54
C ILE A 10 -4.85 -20.40 -11.08
N MET A 11 -6.13 -20.10 -10.83
CA MET A 11 -6.69 -20.12 -9.48
C MET A 11 -6.76 -21.53 -8.89
N GLU A 12 -7.13 -22.54 -9.68
CA GLU A 12 -7.09 -23.94 -9.27
C GLU A 12 -5.68 -24.38 -8.88
N GLN A 13 -4.67 -24.06 -9.70
CA GLN A 13 -3.26 -24.35 -9.39
C GLN A 13 -2.77 -23.67 -8.10
N LEU A 14 -3.21 -22.44 -7.83
CA LEU A 14 -2.91 -21.74 -6.58
C LEU A 14 -3.54 -22.43 -5.37
N LEU A 15 -4.75 -22.93 -5.50
CA LEU A 15 -5.47 -23.64 -4.45
C LEU A 15 -4.88 -25.04 -4.20
N GLU A 16 -4.49 -25.75 -5.24
CA GLU A 16 -3.81 -27.06 -5.12
C GLU A 16 -2.46 -26.91 -4.40
N GLU A 17 -1.64 -25.94 -4.79
CA GLU A 17 -0.36 -25.65 -4.15
C GLU A 17 -0.50 -25.18 -2.68
N GLN A 18 -1.68 -24.72 -2.29
CA GLN A 18 -1.97 -24.38 -0.90
C GLN A 18 -2.26 -25.63 -0.05
N LYS A 19 -2.79 -26.69 -0.67
CA LYS A 19 -3.15 -27.94 0.03
C LYS A 19 -1.95 -28.86 0.22
N ASP A 20 -1.01 -28.86 -0.73
CA ASP A 20 0.21 -29.71 -0.67
C ASP A 20 1.44 -28.90 -1.09
N PRO A 21 2.08 -28.18 -0.13
CA PRO A 21 3.20 -27.29 -0.41
C PRO A 21 4.48 -28.08 -0.71
N GLY A 22 4.96 -27.98 -1.95
CA GLY A 22 6.19 -28.57 -2.42
C GLY A 22 7.45 -27.75 -2.07
N ARG A 23 8.64 -28.28 -2.41
CA ARG A 23 9.95 -27.69 -2.09
C ARG A 23 10.16 -26.27 -2.66
N PHE A 24 9.43 -25.87 -3.71
CA PHE A 24 9.52 -24.58 -4.39
C PHE A 24 8.22 -23.76 -4.32
N THR A 25 7.34 -24.06 -3.39
CA THR A 25 6.01 -23.45 -3.23
C THR A 25 6.02 -21.93 -3.29
N VAL A 26 6.92 -21.26 -2.60
CA VAL A 26 6.97 -19.79 -2.55
C VAL A 26 7.26 -19.18 -3.93
N SER A 27 8.25 -19.73 -4.65
CA SER A 27 8.62 -19.26 -5.99
C SER A 27 7.54 -19.58 -7.02
N TYR A 28 6.94 -20.76 -6.94
CA TYR A 28 5.88 -21.19 -7.84
C TYR A 28 4.61 -20.35 -7.65
N ARG A 29 4.17 -20.12 -6.41
CA ARG A 29 3.04 -19.24 -6.09
C ARG A 29 3.27 -17.81 -6.59
N LYS A 30 4.50 -17.28 -6.43
CA LYS A 30 4.87 -15.95 -6.92
C LYS A 30 4.77 -15.87 -8.44
N ALA A 31 5.20 -16.90 -9.16
CA ALA A 31 5.08 -17.01 -10.61
C ALA A 31 3.61 -17.08 -11.06
N LEU A 32 2.78 -17.88 -10.41
CA LEU A 32 1.33 -17.97 -10.69
C LEU A 32 0.61 -16.64 -10.44
N LEU A 33 0.94 -15.94 -9.34
CA LEU A 33 0.37 -14.62 -9.05
C LEU A 33 0.78 -13.57 -10.10
N ASN A 34 2.04 -13.58 -10.54
CA ASN A 34 2.50 -12.72 -11.62
C ASN A 34 1.80 -13.04 -12.94
N LEU A 35 1.60 -14.32 -13.27
CA LEU A 35 0.88 -14.74 -14.46
C LEU A 35 -0.60 -14.32 -14.39
N LEU A 36 -1.25 -14.48 -13.24
CA LEU A 36 -2.62 -14.04 -13.01
C LEU A 36 -2.75 -12.53 -13.20
N ALA A 37 -1.84 -11.74 -12.63
CA ALA A 37 -1.79 -10.30 -12.82
C ALA A 37 -1.60 -9.93 -14.30
N ALA A 38 -0.71 -10.59 -15.03
CA ALA A 38 -0.49 -10.35 -16.45
C ALA A 38 -1.73 -10.68 -17.31
N VAL A 39 -2.45 -11.77 -16.99
CA VAL A 39 -3.68 -12.15 -17.69
C VAL A 39 -4.81 -11.14 -17.41
N ILE A 40 -4.92 -10.65 -16.18
CA ILE A 40 -5.90 -9.64 -15.80
C ILE A 40 -5.60 -8.29 -16.48
N VAL A 41 -4.33 -7.87 -16.50
CA VAL A 41 -3.90 -6.61 -17.15
C VAL A 41 -4.10 -6.67 -18.67
N ARG A 42 -3.90 -7.82 -19.31
CA ARG A 42 -4.18 -8.05 -20.75
C ARG A 42 -5.67 -8.16 -21.10
N ALA A 43 -6.55 -8.21 -20.11
CA ALA A 43 -7.98 -8.16 -20.37
C ALA A 43 -8.34 -6.76 -20.91
N ASP A 44 -8.74 -6.68 -22.19
CA ASP A 44 -9.13 -5.43 -22.89
C ASP A 44 -10.22 -4.70 -22.07
N LEU A 45 -9.81 -3.70 -21.32
CA LEU A 45 -10.72 -2.76 -20.70
C LEU A 45 -11.10 -1.72 -21.75
N PRO A 46 -12.35 -1.34 -21.87
CA PRO A 46 -12.76 -0.33 -22.83
C PRO A 46 -11.98 0.98 -22.61
N PRO A 47 -11.58 1.69 -23.67
CA PRO A 47 -10.63 2.81 -23.63
C PRO A 47 -11.02 3.94 -22.65
N VAL A 48 -12.31 4.20 -22.49
CA VAL A 48 -12.81 5.24 -21.57
C VAL A 48 -12.55 4.94 -20.09
N ARG A 49 -12.47 3.68 -19.70
CA ARG A 49 -12.08 3.29 -18.33
C ARG A 49 -10.57 3.35 -18.10
N GLN A 50 -9.80 3.24 -19.16
CA GLN A 50 -8.35 3.19 -19.11
C GLN A 50 -7.74 4.57 -18.83
N GLU A 51 -8.25 5.64 -19.43
CA GLU A 51 -7.81 7.04 -19.15
C GLU A 51 -8.11 7.46 -17.71
N LYS A 52 -9.31 7.12 -17.20
CA LYS A 52 -9.69 7.42 -15.81
C LYS A 52 -8.84 6.65 -14.79
N ARG A 53 -8.50 5.39 -15.08
CA ARG A 53 -7.59 4.59 -14.26
C ARG A 53 -6.18 5.13 -14.32
N SER A 54 -5.69 5.55 -15.49
CA SER A 54 -4.38 6.17 -15.65
C SER A 54 -4.23 7.38 -14.74
N ARG A 55 -5.21 8.28 -14.75
CA ARG A 55 -5.18 9.52 -13.96
C ARG A 55 -5.19 9.29 -12.45
N ILE A 56 -5.98 8.31 -11.95
CA ILE A 56 -5.94 7.96 -10.52
C ILE A 56 -4.62 7.27 -10.16
N ASN A 57 -4.05 6.44 -11.03
CA ASN A 57 -2.74 5.84 -10.81
C ASN A 57 -1.61 6.88 -10.75
N GLU A 58 -1.67 7.92 -11.56
CA GLU A 58 -0.73 9.04 -11.52
C GLU A 58 -0.81 9.77 -10.16
N ILE A 59 -2.03 10.01 -9.67
CA ILE A 59 -2.25 10.62 -8.33
C ILE A 59 -1.72 9.70 -7.22
N ILE A 60 -1.96 8.40 -7.30
CA ILE A 60 -1.43 7.42 -6.35
C ILE A 60 0.10 7.43 -6.37
N SER A 61 0.72 7.41 -7.54
CA SER A 61 2.18 7.49 -7.68
C SER A 61 2.73 8.79 -7.10
N TYR A 62 2.04 9.89 -7.34
CA TYR A 62 2.41 11.19 -6.77
C TYR A 62 2.33 11.17 -5.23
N ILE A 63 1.26 10.61 -4.65
CA ILE A 63 1.13 10.46 -3.19
C ILE A 63 2.29 9.63 -2.63
N HIS A 64 2.66 8.53 -3.28
CA HIS A 64 3.77 7.69 -2.83
C HIS A 64 5.14 8.39 -2.88
N SER A 65 5.33 9.35 -3.79
CA SER A 65 6.57 10.12 -3.90
C SER A 65 6.61 11.35 -2.98
N HIS A 66 5.44 11.88 -2.58
CA HIS A 66 5.32 13.17 -1.88
C HIS A 66 4.51 13.05 -0.57
N TYR A 67 4.34 11.84 -0.02
CA TYR A 67 3.51 11.60 1.19
C TYR A 67 3.91 12.43 2.41
N TYR A 68 5.15 12.85 2.50
CA TYR A 68 5.70 13.67 3.58
C TYR A 68 5.30 15.16 3.48
N GLU A 69 4.80 15.60 2.32
CA GLU A 69 4.36 16.97 2.10
C GLU A 69 2.92 17.21 2.59
N ASP A 70 2.50 18.49 2.68
CA ASP A 70 1.11 18.86 3.01
C ASP A 70 0.19 18.65 1.79
N LEU A 71 -0.24 17.41 1.59
CA LEU A 71 -1.09 17.02 0.47
C LEU A 71 -2.56 17.38 0.75
N LYS A 72 -2.95 18.61 0.35
CA LYS A 72 -4.34 19.07 0.39
C LYS A 72 -5.11 18.62 -0.84
N LEU A 73 -6.40 18.32 -0.65
CA LEU A 73 -7.29 17.87 -1.72
C LEU A 73 -7.33 18.88 -2.87
N GLU A 74 -7.45 20.17 -2.54
CA GLU A 74 -7.55 21.27 -3.51
C GLU A 74 -6.28 21.38 -4.35
N CYS A 75 -5.10 21.29 -3.71
CA CYS A 75 -3.80 21.35 -4.38
C CYS A 75 -3.61 20.16 -5.34
N LEU A 76 -3.95 18.94 -4.90
CA LEU A 76 -3.90 17.76 -5.76
C LEU A 76 -4.88 17.87 -6.93
N ALA A 77 -6.11 18.31 -6.68
CA ALA A 77 -7.09 18.47 -7.73
C ALA A 77 -6.64 19.50 -8.79
N GLN A 78 -6.05 20.61 -8.36
CA GLN A 78 -5.49 21.64 -9.24
C GLN A 78 -4.32 21.09 -10.06
N GLN A 79 -3.39 20.38 -9.42
CA GLN A 79 -2.20 19.81 -10.06
C GLN A 79 -2.54 18.81 -11.18
N PHE A 80 -3.60 18.02 -10.97
CA PHE A 80 -4.05 17.03 -11.94
C PHE A 80 -5.19 17.52 -12.85
N TYR A 81 -5.50 18.83 -12.82
CA TYR A 81 -6.54 19.47 -13.67
C TYR A 81 -7.91 18.80 -13.56
N ILE A 82 -8.33 18.46 -12.33
CA ILE A 82 -9.63 17.87 -12.03
C ILE A 82 -10.33 18.61 -10.89
N SER A 83 -11.65 18.47 -10.80
CA SER A 83 -12.37 19.07 -9.67
C SER A 83 -12.14 18.26 -8.38
N PRO A 84 -12.11 18.90 -7.18
CA PRO A 84 -11.99 18.21 -5.90
C PRO A 84 -13.07 17.14 -5.70
N TRP A 85 -14.31 17.44 -6.11
CA TRP A 85 -15.42 16.50 -6.04
C TRP A 85 -15.18 15.24 -6.90
N TYR A 86 -14.72 15.45 -8.15
CA TYR A 86 -14.36 14.34 -9.04
C TYR A 86 -13.25 13.49 -8.45
N LEU A 87 -12.19 14.12 -7.93
CA LEU A 87 -11.07 13.43 -7.28
C LEU A 87 -11.57 12.57 -6.13
N CYS A 88 -12.31 13.11 -5.18
CA CYS A 88 -12.85 12.37 -4.03
C CYS A 88 -13.66 11.14 -4.46
N ARG A 89 -14.58 11.32 -5.41
CA ARG A 89 -15.48 10.26 -5.88
C ARG A 89 -14.73 9.14 -6.59
N GLU A 90 -13.89 9.49 -7.56
CA GLU A 90 -13.19 8.50 -8.38
C GLU A 90 -12.09 7.81 -7.58
N PHE A 91 -11.38 8.55 -6.72
CA PHE A 91 -10.36 7.98 -5.84
C PHE A 91 -10.96 6.95 -4.89
N LYS A 92 -12.07 7.30 -4.21
CA LYS A 92 -12.77 6.35 -3.33
C LYS A 92 -13.31 5.14 -4.08
N ARG A 93 -13.83 5.35 -5.30
CA ARG A 93 -14.33 4.25 -6.15
C ARG A 93 -13.21 3.30 -6.58
N TYR A 94 -12.02 3.83 -6.83
CA TYR A 94 -10.88 3.06 -7.32
C TYR A 94 -10.13 2.35 -6.20
N THR A 95 -9.90 3.02 -5.06
CA THR A 95 -9.08 2.54 -3.95
C THR A 95 -9.88 1.94 -2.79
N ASN A 96 -11.22 2.07 -2.79
CA ASN A 96 -12.11 1.81 -1.65
C ASN A 96 -11.75 2.61 -0.38
N SER A 97 -10.95 3.68 -0.50
CA SER A 97 -10.50 4.53 0.59
C SER A 97 -10.69 6.01 0.27
N THR A 98 -10.89 6.83 1.29
CA THR A 98 -10.82 8.29 1.09
C THR A 98 -9.37 8.70 0.82
N LEU A 99 -9.18 9.81 0.10
CA LEU A 99 -7.85 10.37 -0.20
C LEU A 99 -7.03 10.59 1.08
N VAL A 100 -7.63 11.21 2.10
CA VAL A 100 -6.98 11.49 3.39
C VAL A 100 -6.57 10.20 4.11
N ASN A 101 -7.45 9.20 4.13
CA ASN A 101 -7.13 7.93 4.73
C ASN A 101 -6.00 7.21 3.99
N TYR A 102 -6.00 7.26 2.66
CA TYR A 102 -4.96 6.67 1.82
C TYR A 102 -3.59 7.31 2.10
N ILE A 103 -3.52 8.66 2.13
CA ILE A 103 -2.31 9.40 2.48
C ILE A 103 -1.82 8.99 3.88
N ASN A 104 -2.72 8.95 4.87
CA ASN A 104 -2.38 8.57 6.23
C ASN A 104 -1.83 7.15 6.32
N VAL A 105 -2.46 6.17 5.65
CA VAL A 105 -1.97 4.78 5.61
C VAL A 105 -0.58 4.72 4.95
N THR A 106 -0.37 5.43 3.84
CA THR A 106 0.94 5.52 3.18
C THR A 106 2.01 6.07 4.12
N ARG A 107 1.70 7.14 4.88
CA ARG A 107 2.60 7.70 5.90
C ARG A 107 2.94 6.69 7.00
N ILE A 108 1.94 5.97 7.51
CA ILE A 108 2.17 4.97 8.55
C ILE A 108 3.03 3.80 8.05
N MET A 109 2.83 3.33 6.82
CA MET A 109 3.69 2.29 6.22
C MET A 109 5.15 2.75 6.13
N ASN A 110 5.39 4.00 5.75
CA ASN A 110 6.74 4.56 5.71
C ASN A 110 7.30 4.78 7.13
N ALA A 111 6.48 5.17 8.11
CA ALA A 111 6.89 5.24 9.51
C ALA A 111 7.32 3.88 10.06
N GLN A 112 6.56 2.82 9.77
CA GLN A 112 6.94 1.45 10.16
C GLN A 112 8.30 1.07 9.58
N ARG A 113 8.53 1.37 8.30
CA ARG A 113 9.83 1.14 7.65
C ARG A 113 10.95 1.93 8.34
N SER A 114 10.73 3.21 8.64
CA SER A 114 11.72 4.04 9.33
C SER A 114 12.04 3.52 10.74
N PHE A 115 11.06 2.97 11.48
CA PHE A 115 11.31 2.31 12.76
C PHE A 115 12.19 1.07 12.65
N MET A 116 12.16 0.37 11.51
CA MET A 116 13.00 -0.81 11.26
C MET A 116 14.42 -0.44 10.82
N GLU A 117 14.56 0.62 10.01
CA GLU A 117 15.80 0.98 9.34
C GLU A 117 16.65 1.98 10.12
N THR A 118 16.05 2.74 11.06
CA THR A 118 16.71 3.84 11.77
C THR A 118 16.51 3.78 13.28
N ASP A 119 17.38 4.50 14.01
CA ASP A 119 17.26 4.66 15.47
C ASP A 119 16.47 5.91 15.89
N LYS A 120 15.90 6.66 14.93
CA LYS A 120 15.13 7.88 15.16
C LYS A 120 14.02 7.67 16.16
N ASN A 121 13.70 8.70 16.95
CA ASN A 121 12.60 8.63 17.91
C ASN A 121 11.23 8.80 17.23
N VAL A 122 10.17 8.53 17.98
CA VAL A 122 8.78 8.57 17.45
C VAL A 122 8.42 9.96 16.92
N THR A 123 8.85 11.02 17.60
CA THR A 123 8.57 12.42 17.21
C THR A 123 9.25 12.76 15.90
N GLN A 124 10.53 12.40 15.75
CA GLN A 124 11.28 12.63 14.51
C GLN A 124 10.62 11.92 13.32
N ILE A 125 10.29 10.64 13.48
CA ILE A 125 9.65 9.86 12.42
C ILE A 125 8.28 10.42 12.07
N SER A 126 7.48 10.84 13.07
CA SER A 126 6.16 11.43 12.80
C SER A 126 6.23 12.67 11.93
N GLN A 127 7.23 13.53 12.17
CA GLN A 127 7.47 14.74 11.37
C GLN A 127 7.97 14.40 9.96
N GLU A 128 8.94 13.50 9.85
CA GLU A 128 9.50 13.08 8.56
C GLU A 128 8.48 12.44 7.61
N VAL A 129 7.52 11.72 8.16
CA VAL A 129 6.45 11.15 7.32
C VAL A 129 5.27 12.11 7.09
N GLY A 130 5.38 13.36 7.53
CA GLY A 130 4.46 14.44 7.20
C GLY A 130 3.29 14.66 8.17
N PHE A 131 3.36 14.15 9.42
CA PHE A 131 2.36 14.53 10.43
C PHE A 131 2.77 15.80 11.15
N SER A 132 1.88 16.79 11.14
CA SER A 132 2.05 18.05 11.87
C SER A 132 1.78 17.92 13.38
N SER A 133 1.10 16.85 13.82
CA SER A 133 0.74 16.58 15.22
C SER A 133 1.09 15.16 15.62
N LEU A 134 1.90 15.03 16.67
CA LEU A 134 2.25 13.74 17.27
C LEU A 134 1.01 13.00 17.83
N THR A 135 0.06 13.72 18.39
CA THR A 135 -1.20 13.14 18.88
C THR A 135 -2.01 12.53 17.73
N HIS A 136 -2.10 13.23 16.60
CA HIS A 136 -2.76 12.71 15.41
C HIS A 136 -2.01 11.48 14.86
N PHE A 137 -0.69 11.55 14.75
CA PHE A 137 0.15 10.41 14.35
C PHE A 137 -0.11 9.18 15.21
N ASN A 138 -0.04 9.31 16.55
CA ASN A 138 -0.24 8.18 17.48
C ASN A 138 -1.61 7.54 17.30
N ARG A 139 -2.66 8.35 17.14
CA ARG A 139 -4.03 7.87 16.90
C ARG A 139 -4.15 7.09 15.61
N VAL A 140 -3.62 7.64 14.51
CA VAL A 140 -3.67 7.01 13.18
C VAL A 140 -2.81 5.76 13.16
N PHE A 141 -1.60 5.80 13.73
CA PHE A 141 -0.71 4.66 13.80
C PHE A 141 -1.37 3.50 14.53
N LYS A 142 -1.97 3.73 15.70
CA LYS A 142 -2.69 2.69 16.46
C LYS A 142 -3.90 2.16 15.70
N ALA A 143 -4.63 3.02 14.99
CA ALA A 143 -5.79 2.60 14.18
C ALA A 143 -5.38 1.69 13.00
N VAL A 144 -4.21 1.93 12.39
CA VAL A 144 -3.72 1.17 11.22
C VAL A 144 -2.99 -0.11 11.65
N THR A 145 -2.20 -0.07 12.72
CA THR A 145 -1.29 -1.17 13.12
C THR A 145 -1.79 -2.00 14.31
N GLY A 146 -2.80 -1.52 15.03
CA GLY A 146 -3.30 -2.13 16.27
C GLY A 146 -2.47 -1.80 17.52
N THR A 147 -1.27 -1.24 17.38
CA THR A 147 -0.35 -0.95 18.49
C THR A 147 0.11 0.51 18.47
N THR A 148 0.62 1.01 19.59
CA THR A 148 1.22 2.36 19.61
C THR A 148 2.60 2.37 18.92
N PRO A 149 3.06 3.52 18.37
CA PRO A 149 4.38 3.62 17.76
C PRO A 149 5.53 3.19 18.67
N SER A 150 5.43 3.52 19.97
CA SER A 150 6.45 3.17 20.97
C SER A 150 6.51 1.66 21.24
N GLU A 151 5.34 1.01 21.33
CA GLU A 151 5.23 -0.45 21.48
C GLU A 151 5.76 -1.14 20.22
N TYR A 152 5.37 -0.67 19.04
CA TYR A 152 5.84 -1.20 17.76
C TYR A 152 7.38 -1.15 17.66
N LYS A 153 7.98 0.01 17.96
CA LYS A 153 9.44 0.19 17.96
C LYS A 153 10.13 -0.74 18.96
N ARG A 154 9.58 -0.91 20.18
CA ARG A 154 10.13 -1.80 21.21
C ARG A 154 10.09 -3.26 20.78
N GLN A 155 8.96 -3.73 20.23
CA GLN A 155 8.82 -5.10 19.73
C GLN A 155 9.86 -5.42 18.65
N PHE A 156 10.06 -4.48 17.72
CA PHE A 156 11.00 -4.68 16.64
C PHE A 156 12.47 -4.72 17.10
N ARG A 157 12.84 -3.86 18.06
CA ARG A 157 14.18 -3.89 18.68
C ARG A 157 14.47 -5.23 19.39
N THR A 158 13.50 -5.75 20.10
CA THR A 158 13.61 -7.05 20.76
C THR A 158 13.77 -8.20 19.76
N TYR A 159 13.05 -8.14 18.64
CA TYR A 159 13.18 -9.12 17.56
C TYR A 159 14.58 -9.07 16.91
N LYS A 160 15.08 -7.86 16.60
CA LYS A 160 16.39 -7.65 15.98
C LYS A 160 17.53 -8.13 16.89
N ALA A 161 17.44 -7.91 18.19
CA ALA A 161 18.40 -8.41 19.17
C ALA A 161 18.45 -9.95 19.22
N LYS A 162 17.30 -10.61 19.26
CA LYS A 162 17.20 -12.08 19.27
C LYS A 162 17.75 -12.74 18.00
N THR A 163 17.56 -12.10 16.83
CA THR A 163 18.07 -12.63 15.55
C THR A 163 19.57 -12.38 15.36
N ALA A 164 20.15 -11.39 16.04
CA ALA A 164 21.60 -11.15 16.03
C ALA A 164 22.37 -12.14 16.94
N ASP A 165 21.75 -12.59 18.03
CA ASP A 165 22.35 -13.51 19.01
C ASP A 165 22.28 -15.00 18.58
N SER A 166 21.55 -15.28 17.49
CA SER A 166 21.34 -16.63 16.93
C SER A 166 22.25 -16.94 15.72
N ARG A 167 23.27 -16.09 15.45
CA ARG A 167 24.27 -16.27 14.42
C ARG A 167 25.66 -16.44 15.02
#